data_9d316918ae3e53c1e22466168cf4d003
#
_entry.id   9d316918ae3e53c1e22466168cf4d003
#
_cell.length_a   1.000
_cell.length_b   1.000
_cell.length_c   1.000
_cell.angle_alpha   90.00
_cell.angle_beta   90.00
_cell.angle_gamma   90.00
#
_symmetry.space_group_name_H-M   'P 1'
#
loop_
_entity.id
_entity.type
_entity.pdbx_description
1 polymer ?
#
loop_
_entity_poly.entity_id
_entity_poly.type
_entity_poly.pdbx_seq_one_letter_code
_entity_poly.pdbx_strand_id
1 'polypeptide(L)'
;MAKFVIAGKLDCPYYVRAELLGDKLALNLPDFKIHKIVKTDAEWTEWLSETCETNGWKHEQSPIIWRELVDRGGKGVLIGGSNEFEEYAYGYYGITIDLEGKSMKIIAYENQTTKIELDEEERERIRKKKFIKVCITNACSPICFSLVDSLLSGKIFGEEKISLCLLDCDPAQIVELQDIANNIQNMAYGLLYLSVIVTSDCEKAFEGSRIIIFLDEVERKEEEKVHRWTERNAVLFGFYGKTLLKVAKSDTLLLVAGNNYMCLNMSILNEIVPHISSTNIIGVSKVIENQAKSVLAEKLPASSCSVDNIIILGSINDNYLIELDKALVREFDCAVVGPATFSLPLNDIFCQQHWLKREYINEVSSRKHVNEMNLQHPTYHLIGHAITSTLDYWWNGLSSNAIFSVTLISDGWYGVPKGIAFSFPVTFYLPLAYSVIEDLNISEKCRQDIDLIIENLVKDRALFVVEDGNLISKVVSVESLPKSEETDYSAFMSSRTPSSQRSDFSFLLGETAEEQEELERTHTKLSLSLIPRESLGSEKNLEVEDVEEIQQEEEVEEHISETASNTEVVETEDNDNPLAEDTEQ
;
A
#
# COMPACT_ATOMS: atom_id res chain seq x y z
N MET A 1 8.25 -21.35 -51.17
CA MET A 1 7.70 -21.65 -49.85
C MET A 1 6.21 -21.36 -49.84
N ALA A 2 5.38 -22.30 -49.45
CA ALA A 2 3.95 -22.05 -49.27
C ALA A 2 3.66 -21.79 -47.79
N LYS A 3 3.17 -20.62 -47.47
CA LYS A 3 2.73 -20.29 -46.13
C LYS A 3 1.20 -20.26 -46.13
N PHE A 4 0.59 -21.07 -45.28
CA PHE A 4 -0.85 -21.12 -45.10
C PHE A 4 -1.21 -20.49 -43.75
N VAL A 5 -2.31 -19.77 -43.73
CA VAL A 5 -2.89 -19.24 -42.50
C VAL A 5 -4.22 -19.96 -42.28
N ILE A 6 -4.37 -20.48 -41.09
CA ILE A 6 -5.59 -21.14 -40.60
C ILE A 6 -6.11 -20.30 -39.44
N ALA A 7 -7.21 -19.60 -39.64
CA ALA A 7 -7.82 -18.79 -38.60
C ALA A 7 -9.19 -19.33 -38.23
N GLY A 8 -9.52 -19.37 -36.94
CA GLY A 8 -10.81 -19.89 -36.51
C GLY A 8 -11.14 -19.55 -35.05
N LYS A 9 -12.37 -19.94 -34.68
CA LYS A 9 -12.82 -19.85 -33.30
C LYS A 9 -12.20 -20.95 -32.47
N LEU A 10 -11.90 -20.64 -31.21
CA LEU A 10 -11.28 -21.57 -30.27
C LEU A 10 -12.12 -22.84 -30.02
N ASP A 11 -13.44 -22.68 -29.97
CA ASP A 11 -14.42 -23.73 -29.71
C ASP A 11 -14.94 -24.44 -30.98
N CYS A 12 -14.40 -24.10 -32.17
CA CYS A 12 -14.88 -24.59 -33.42
C CYS A 12 -14.29 -25.96 -33.77
N PRO A 13 -15.11 -27.05 -33.86
CA PRO A 13 -14.62 -28.38 -34.25
C PRO A 13 -13.99 -28.45 -35.65
N TYR A 14 -14.48 -27.63 -36.56
CA TYR A 14 -13.96 -27.55 -37.93
C TYR A 14 -12.60 -26.84 -37.99
N TYR A 15 -12.35 -25.89 -37.06
CA TYR A 15 -11.02 -25.31 -36.88
C TYR A 15 -10.02 -26.39 -36.44
N VAL A 16 -10.36 -27.17 -35.43
CA VAL A 16 -9.53 -28.30 -34.96
C VAL A 16 -9.15 -29.25 -36.09
N ARG A 17 -10.12 -29.61 -36.92
CA ARG A 17 -9.86 -30.48 -38.08
C ARG A 17 -8.87 -29.85 -39.06
N ALA A 18 -9.04 -28.58 -39.37
CA ALA A 18 -8.14 -27.84 -40.26
C ALA A 18 -6.75 -27.68 -39.65
N GLU A 19 -6.67 -27.43 -38.36
CA GLU A 19 -5.43 -27.31 -37.60
C GLU A 19 -4.62 -28.62 -37.64
N LEU A 20 -5.23 -29.74 -37.28
CA LEU A 20 -4.58 -31.05 -37.28
C LEU A 20 -4.16 -31.49 -38.68
N LEU A 21 -4.98 -31.21 -39.72
CA LEU A 21 -4.61 -31.45 -41.11
C LEU A 21 -3.38 -30.61 -41.50
N GLY A 22 -3.37 -29.36 -41.11
CA GLY A 22 -2.25 -28.46 -41.31
C GLY A 22 -0.97 -28.97 -40.64
N ASP A 23 -1.03 -29.39 -39.38
CA ASP A 23 0.10 -29.97 -38.67
C ASP A 23 0.62 -31.23 -39.34
N LYS A 24 -0.29 -32.11 -39.83
CA LYS A 24 0.08 -33.29 -40.58
C LYS A 24 0.77 -32.95 -41.93
N LEU A 25 0.33 -31.89 -42.60
CA LEU A 25 0.99 -31.39 -43.81
C LEU A 25 2.39 -30.84 -43.49
N ALA A 26 2.52 -30.05 -42.40
CA ALA A 26 3.81 -29.49 -41.99
C ALA A 26 4.82 -30.57 -41.60
N LEU A 27 4.37 -31.67 -41.00
CA LEU A 27 5.23 -32.80 -40.65
C LEU A 27 5.70 -33.59 -41.90
N ASN A 28 4.87 -33.68 -42.91
CA ASN A 28 5.17 -34.48 -44.10
C ASN A 28 5.85 -33.69 -45.23
N LEU A 29 5.77 -32.36 -45.18
CA LEU A 29 6.28 -31.47 -46.24
C LEU A 29 7.25 -30.45 -45.67
N PRO A 30 8.57 -30.55 -45.91
CA PRO A 30 9.59 -29.69 -45.29
C PRO A 30 9.41 -28.18 -45.54
N ASP A 31 8.84 -27.81 -46.69
CA ASP A 31 8.64 -26.43 -47.11
C ASP A 31 7.23 -25.88 -46.82
N PHE A 32 6.40 -26.66 -46.12
CA PHE A 32 5.05 -26.26 -45.77
C PHE A 32 5.04 -25.52 -44.43
N LYS A 33 4.64 -24.27 -44.44
CA LYS A 33 4.57 -23.44 -43.21
C LYS A 33 3.14 -23.05 -42.90
N ILE A 34 2.77 -23.15 -41.64
CA ILE A 34 1.46 -22.80 -41.13
C ILE A 34 1.59 -21.65 -40.14
N HIS A 35 0.64 -20.72 -40.23
CA HIS A 35 0.39 -19.73 -39.23
C HIS A 35 -1.02 -19.93 -38.68
N LYS A 36 -1.17 -20.12 -37.38
CA LYS A 36 -2.44 -20.35 -36.71
C LYS A 36 -2.91 -19.06 -36.04
N ILE A 37 -4.17 -18.68 -36.27
CA ILE A 37 -4.81 -17.52 -35.64
C ILE A 37 -6.05 -18.03 -34.94
N VAL A 38 -6.08 -17.90 -33.63
CA VAL A 38 -7.20 -18.31 -32.79
C VAL A 38 -7.86 -17.08 -32.19
N LYS A 39 -9.18 -16.99 -32.32
CA LYS A 39 -9.99 -15.91 -31.79
C LYS A 39 -11.08 -16.43 -30.88
N THR A 40 -11.46 -15.63 -29.88
CA THR A 40 -12.64 -15.90 -29.07
C THR A 40 -13.92 -15.70 -29.90
N ASP A 41 -15.03 -16.27 -29.47
CA ASP A 41 -16.33 -16.11 -30.18
C ASP A 41 -16.74 -14.63 -30.26
N ALA A 42 -16.45 -13.86 -29.23
CA ALA A 42 -16.76 -12.41 -29.19
C ALA A 42 -15.94 -11.60 -30.21
N GLU A 43 -14.66 -11.93 -30.40
CA GLU A 43 -13.75 -11.19 -31.29
C GLU A 43 -13.87 -11.66 -32.75
N TRP A 44 -14.40 -12.86 -32.97
CA TRP A 44 -14.37 -13.53 -34.29
C TRP A 44 -15.11 -12.75 -35.37
N THR A 45 -16.30 -12.27 -35.06
CA THR A 45 -17.18 -11.65 -36.05
C THR A 45 -16.61 -10.33 -36.57
N GLU A 46 -16.09 -9.52 -35.68
CA GLU A 46 -15.46 -8.23 -36.02
C GLU A 46 -14.16 -8.45 -36.81
N TRP A 47 -13.29 -9.31 -36.28
CA TRP A 47 -12.01 -9.63 -36.90
C TRP A 47 -12.17 -10.27 -38.29
N LEU A 48 -13.16 -11.18 -38.49
CA LEU A 48 -13.44 -11.80 -39.76
C LEU A 48 -13.92 -10.80 -40.80
N SER A 49 -14.83 -9.89 -40.40
CA SER A 49 -15.33 -8.82 -41.28
C SER A 49 -14.20 -7.92 -41.74
N GLU A 50 -13.36 -7.46 -40.83
CA GLU A 50 -12.19 -6.61 -41.13
C GLU A 50 -11.20 -7.32 -42.06
N THR A 51 -10.91 -8.60 -41.78
CA THR A 51 -10.01 -9.41 -42.60
C THR A 51 -10.56 -9.65 -44.02
N CYS A 52 -11.84 -9.93 -44.13
CA CYS A 52 -12.51 -10.14 -45.43
C CYS A 52 -12.58 -8.84 -46.23
N GLU A 53 -12.91 -7.71 -45.63
CA GLU A 53 -12.93 -6.39 -46.28
C GLU A 53 -11.54 -5.99 -46.80
N THR A 54 -10.52 -6.15 -45.98
CA THR A 54 -9.12 -5.80 -46.33
C THR A 54 -8.63 -6.59 -47.54
N ASN A 55 -8.99 -7.87 -47.64
CA ASN A 55 -8.52 -8.76 -48.71
C ASN A 55 -9.51 -8.88 -49.87
N GLY A 56 -10.74 -8.37 -49.73
CA GLY A 56 -11.80 -8.47 -50.72
C GLY A 56 -12.39 -9.88 -50.83
N TRP A 57 -12.42 -10.63 -49.72
CA TRP A 57 -12.95 -12.00 -49.68
C TRP A 57 -14.41 -12.00 -49.19
N LYS A 58 -15.11 -13.09 -49.52
CA LYS A 58 -16.45 -13.39 -49.01
C LYS A 58 -16.41 -14.71 -48.23
N HIS A 59 -16.40 -14.62 -46.93
CA HIS A 59 -16.41 -15.76 -46.03
C HIS A 59 -17.10 -15.39 -44.72
N GLU A 60 -17.93 -16.26 -44.15
CA GLU A 60 -18.75 -15.97 -42.98
C GLU A 60 -18.58 -17.00 -41.84
N GLN A 61 -17.94 -18.13 -42.13
CA GLN A 61 -17.87 -19.27 -41.21
C GLN A 61 -16.45 -19.44 -40.60
N SER A 62 -16.38 -20.17 -39.50
CA SER A 62 -15.11 -20.62 -38.91
C SER A 62 -14.84 -22.06 -39.33
N PRO A 63 -13.60 -22.41 -39.74
CA PRO A 63 -12.43 -21.53 -39.95
C PRO A 63 -12.41 -20.82 -41.31
N ILE A 64 -11.58 -19.79 -41.43
CA ILE A 64 -11.13 -19.21 -42.71
C ILE A 64 -9.69 -19.60 -42.98
N ILE A 65 -9.36 -20.06 -44.17
CA ILE A 65 -8.04 -20.54 -44.54
C ILE A 65 -7.60 -19.91 -45.85
N TRP A 66 -6.38 -19.39 -45.89
CA TRP A 66 -5.80 -18.82 -47.10
C TRP A 66 -4.32 -19.14 -47.23
N ARG A 67 -3.82 -19.00 -48.42
CA ARG A 67 -2.41 -19.18 -48.78
C ARG A 67 -1.79 -17.81 -48.98
N GLU A 68 -0.70 -17.52 -48.27
CA GLU A 68 0.09 -16.29 -48.47
C GLU A 68 1.07 -16.47 -49.64
N LEU A 69 1.16 -15.46 -50.49
CA LEU A 69 2.12 -15.37 -51.59
C LEU A 69 3.31 -14.50 -51.16
N VAL A 70 4.11 -14.99 -50.22
CA VAL A 70 5.19 -14.24 -49.58
C VAL A 70 6.25 -13.72 -50.57
N ASP A 71 6.53 -14.53 -51.62
CA ASP A 71 7.64 -14.21 -52.54
C ASP A 71 7.27 -13.23 -53.67
N ARG A 72 6.02 -12.80 -53.78
CA ARG A 72 5.53 -11.95 -54.89
C ARG A 72 4.82 -10.68 -54.43
N GLY A 73 4.77 -10.38 -53.12
CA GLY A 73 4.12 -9.18 -52.57
C GLY A 73 2.62 -9.08 -52.93
N GLY A 74 1.98 -10.18 -53.29
CA GLY A 74 0.56 -10.24 -53.65
C GLY A 74 -0.35 -10.46 -52.44
N LYS A 75 -1.63 -10.10 -52.62
CA LYS A 75 -2.68 -10.44 -51.64
C LYS A 75 -2.78 -11.96 -51.53
N GLY A 76 -3.07 -12.47 -50.32
CA GLY A 76 -3.29 -13.88 -50.06
C GLY A 76 -4.42 -14.46 -50.97
N VAL A 77 -4.39 -15.73 -51.22
CA VAL A 77 -5.44 -16.44 -51.95
C VAL A 77 -6.30 -17.22 -50.98
N LEU A 78 -7.57 -16.86 -50.90
CA LEU A 78 -8.55 -17.56 -50.06
C LEU A 78 -8.74 -18.99 -50.59
N ILE A 79 -8.66 -19.97 -49.68
CA ILE A 79 -8.96 -21.37 -49.97
C ILE A 79 -10.43 -21.64 -49.59
N GLY A 80 -10.85 -21.16 -48.43
CA GLY A 80 -12.20 -21.37 -47.92
C GLY A 80 -12.21 -21.81 -46.46
N GLY A 81 -13.11 -22.72 -46.13
CA GLY A 81 -13.22 -23.35 -44.82
C GLY A 81 -12.46 -24.66 -44.70
N SER A 82 -12.83 -25.48 -43.71
CA SER A 82 -12.17 -26.78 -43.43
C SER A 82 -12.33 -27.80 -44.56
N ASN A 83 -13.48 -27.82 -45.21
CA ASN A 83 -13.74 -28.79 -46.29
C ASN A 83 -12.93 -28.46 -47.54
N GLU A 84 -12.93 -27.20 -47.95
CA GLU A 84 -12.16 -26.74 -49.10
C GLU A 84 -10.65 -26.90 -48.87
N PHE A 85 -10.19 -26.76 -47.65
CA PHE A 85 -8.80 -27.01 -47.29
C PHE A 85 -8.44 -28.50 -47.36
N GLU A 86 -9.35 -29.40 -46.97
CA GLU A 86 -9.15 -30.83 -47.08
C GLU A 86 -9.12 -31.29 -48.53
N GLU A 87 -10.04 -30.79 -49.37
CA GLU A 87 -10.03 -31.01 -50.81
C GLU A 87 -8.73 -30.52 -51.47
N TYR A 88 -8.27 -29.33 -51.05
CA TYR A 88 -7.00 -28.77 -51.49
C TYR A 88 -5.82 -29.66 -51.10
N ALA A 89 -5.76 -30.09 -49.82
CA ALA A 89 -4.70 -30.92 -49.28
C ALA A 89 -4.66 -32.32 -49.99
N TYR A 90 -5.82 -32.91 -50.20
CA TYR A 90 -5.94 -34.17 -50.92
C TYR A 90 -5.52 -34.04 -52.40
N GLY A 91 -6.03 -33.04 -53.09
CA GLY A 91 -5.76 -32.83 -54.51
C GLY A 91 -4.30 -32.53 -54.83
N TYR A 92 -3.61 -31.77 -53.98
CA TYR A 92 -2.22 -31.38 -54.22
C TYR A 92 -1.18 -32.29 -53.57
N TYR A 93 -1.50 -32.84 -52.39
CA TYR A 93 -0.51 -33.55 -51.56
C TYR A 93 -0.91 -35.01 -51.26
N GLY A 94 -2.13 -35.43 -51.61
CA GLY A 94 -2.63 -36.76 -51.31
C GLY A 94 -2.80 -37.05 -49.81
N ILE A 95 -2.89 -36.02 -48.99
CA ILE A 95 -2.96 -36.13 -47.54
C ILE A 95 -4.36 -35.73 -47.08
N THR A 96 -4.97 -36.60 -46.28
CA THR A 96 -6.26 -36.36 -45.58
C THR A 96 -6.13 -36.64 -44.11
N ILE A 97 -7.13 -36.24 -43.35
CA ILE A 97 -7.28 -36.57 -41.94
C ILE A 97 -8.61 -37.26 -41.73
N ASP A 98 -8.57 -38.44 -41.11
CA ASP A 98 -9.77 -39.15 -40.71
C ASP A 98 -10.02 -38.86 -39.22
N LEU A 99 -10.95 -37.95 -38.95
CA LEU A 99 -11.26 -37.51 -37.57
C LEU A 99 -12.78 -37.55 -37.39
N GLU A 100 -13.22 -38.34 -36.43
CA GLU A 100 -14.64 -38.43 -36.09
C GLU A 100 -15.17 -37.12 -35.49
N GLY A 101 -16.40 -36.76 -35.80
CA GLY A 101 -17.02 -35.54 -35.32
C GLY A 101 -17.10 -35.41 -33.77
N LYS A 102 -17.13 -36.55 -33.08
CA LYS A 102 -17.05 -36.56 -31.59
C LYS A 102 -15.68 -36.16 -31.09
N SER A 103 -14.61 -36.69 -31.69
CA SER A 103 -13.23 -36.37 -31.34
C SER A 103 -12.91 -34.89 -31.59
N MET A 104 -13.41 -34.33 -32.71
CA MET A 104 -13.25 -32.88 -32.98
C MET A 104 -13.87 -32.00 -31.91
N LYS A 105 -15.06 -32.37 -31.39
CA LYS A 105 -15.71 -31.60 -30.30
C LYS A 105 -14.96 -31.71 -28.97
N ILE A 106 -14.42 -32.89 -28.67
CA ILE A 106 -13.64 -33.09 -27.43
C ILE A 106 -12.37 -32.23 -27.48
N ILE A 107 -11.63 -32.30 -28.59
CA ILE A 107 -10.39 -31.53 -28.77
C ILE A 107 -10.69 -30.00 -28.74
N ALA A 108 -11.80 -29.56 -29.36
CA ALA A 108 -12.18 -28.15 -29.31
C ALA A 108 -12.48 -27.68 -27.88
N TYR A 109 -13.13 -28.49 -27.07
CA TYR A 109 -13.38 -28.21 -25.65
C TYR A 109 -12.08 -28.21 -24.84
N GLU A 110 -11.20 -29.17 -25.06
CA GLU A 110 -9.89 -29.23 -24.40
C GLU A 110 -9.04 -28.00 -24.75
N ASN A 111 -9.00 -27.56 -26.01
CA ASN A 111 -8.31 -26.36 -26.45
C ASN A 111 -8.85 -25.11 -25.77
N GLN A 112 -10.18 -24.99 -25.62
CA GLN A 112 -10.82 -23.90 -24.95
C GLN A 112 -10.44 -23.86 -23.44
N THR A 113 -10.47 -25.01 -22.78
CA THR A 113 -10.09 -25.12 -21.35
C THR A 113 -8.63 -24.75 -21.15
N THR A 114 -7.73 -25.32 -21.96
CA THR A 114 -6.29 -25.03 -21.89
C THR A 114 -5.99 -23.55 -22.14
N LYS A 115 -6.72 -22.91 -23.06
CA LYS A 115 -6.53 -21.48 -23.33
C LYS A 115 -6.95 -20.61 -22.13
N ILE A 116 -8.06 -20.96 -21.48
CA ILE A 116 -8.51 -20.27 -20.27
C ILE A 116 -7.47 -20.41 -19.16
N GLU A 117 -6.96 -21.62 -18.94
CA GLU A 117 -5.91 -21.88 -17.94
C GLU A 117 -4.63 -21.08 -18.23
N LEU A 118 -4.17 -21.04 -19.48
CA LEU A 118 -2.99 -20.27 -19.88
C LEU A 118 -3.19 -18.75 -19.71
N ASP A 119 -4.38 -18.26 -20.02
CA ASP A 119 -4.70 -16.84 -19.84
C ASP A 119 -4.79 -16.47 -18.34
N GLU A 120 -5.28 -17.39 -17.50
CA GLU A 120 -5.25 -17.21 -16.04
C GLU A 120 -3.83 -17.25 -15.49
N GLU A 121 -3.00 -18.20 -15.91
CA GLU A 121 -1.58 -18.25 -15.53
C GLU A 121 -0.83 -16.99 -15.95
N GLU A 122 -1.07 -16.47 -17.16
CA GLU A 122 -0.42 -15.24 -17.62
C GLU A 122 -0.90 -14.01 -16.82
N ARG A 123 -2.20 -13.92 -16.50
CA ARG A 123 -2.73 -12.89 -15.61
C ARG A 123 -2.09 -12.96 -14.24
N GLU A 124 -1.95 -14.16 -13.65
CA GLU A 124 -1.25 -14.34 -12.39
C GLU A 124 0.23 -13.97 -12.50
N ARG A 125 0.90 -14.32 -13.60
CA ARG A 125 2.31 -13.96 -13.83
C ARG A 125 2.50 -12.45 -13.92
N ILE A 126 1.59 -11.74 -14.57
CA ILE A 126 1.58 -10.28 -14.66
C ILE A 126 1.29 -9.69 -13.27
N ARG A 127 0.31 -10.23 -12.54
CA ARG A 127 -0.02 -9.81 -11.17
C ARG A 127 1.18 -10.00 -10.22
N LYS A 128 1.87 -11.13 -10.29
CA LYS A 128 3.08 -11.39 -9.49
C LYS A 128 4.25 -10.44 -9.80
N LYS A 129 4.28 -9.83 -10.98
CA LYS A 129 5.29 -8.82 -11.37
C LYS A 129 4.90 -7.40 -10.98
N LYS A 130 3.63 -7.14 -10.69
CA LYS A 130 3.14 -5.85 -10.25
C LYS A 130 3.53 -5.64 -8.78
N PHE A 131 4.05 -4.48 -8.47
CA PHE A 131 4.38 -4.07 -7.11
C PHE A 131 4.04 -2.60 -6.89
N ILE A 132 3.82 -2.26 -5.62
CA ILE A 132 3.64 -0.88 -5.17
C ILE A 132 4.98 -0.40 -4.62
N LYS A 133 5.56 0.66 -5.19
CA LYS A 133 6.76 1.28 -4.62
C LYS A 133 6.34 2.28 -3.56
N VAL A 134 6.79 2.05 -2.33
CA VAL A 134 6.59 2.92 -1.17
C VAL A 134 7.93 3.52 -0.80
N CYS A 135 8.02 4.84 -0.79
CA CYS A 135 9.21 5.58 -0.34
C CYS A 135 8.95 6.18 1.04
N ILE A 136 9.92 6.02 1.94
CA ILE A 136 9.91 6.64 3.28
C ILE A 136 11.10 7.59 3.35
N THR A 137 10.86 8.86 3.64
CA THR A 137 11.92 9.87 3.84
C THR A 137 12.32 9.94 5.32
N ASN A 138 13.51 10.44 5.62
CA ASN A 138 14.09 10.43 6.97
C ASN A 138 13.99 9.03 7.62
N ALA A 139 14.37 8.01 6.85
CA ALA A 139 14.11 6.62 7.21
C ALA A 139 15.03 6.09 8.33
N CYS A 140 16.04 6.85 8.75
CA CYS A 140 16.80 6.60 9.98
C CYS A 140 15.98 6.91 11.25
N SER A 141 14.83 7.59 11.12
CA SER A 141 13.95 7.82 12.25
C SER A 141 13.38 6.50 12.80
N PRO A 142 13.34 6.31 14.12
CA PRO A 142 12.73 5.13 14.73
C PRO A 142 11.25 4.92 14.36
N ILE A 143 10.55 5.96 13.89
CA ILE A 143 9.19 5.86 13.35
C ILE A 143 9.17 4.89 12.15
N CYS A 144 10.21 4.86 11.34
CA CYS A 144 10.30 3.98 10.17
C CYS A 144 10.07 2.50 10.54
N PHE A 145 10.71 2.03 11.60
CA PHE A 145 10.52 0.64 12.07
C PHE A 145 9.08 0.33 12.46
N SER A 146 8.39 1.30 13.08
CA SER A 146 7.00 1.12 13.49
C SER A 146 6.02 1.03 12.31
N LEU A 147 6.42 1.48 11.11
CA LEU A 147 5.63 1.39 9.89
C LEU A 147 5.79 0.05 9.16
N VAL A 148 7.00 -0.51 9.20
CA VAL A 148 7.42 -1.64 8.34
C VAL A 148 6.49 -2.84 8.47
N ASP A 149 6.15 -3.25 9.71
CA ASP A 149 5.25 -4.37 9.94
C ASP A 149 3.89 -4.16 9.26
N SER A 150 3.29 -3.02 9.45
CA SER A 150 1.96 -2.72 8.87
C SER A 150 2.01 -2.61 7.34
N LEU A 151 3.10 -2.10 6.77
CA LEU A 151 3.27 -1.99 5.32
C LEU A 151 3.51 -3.36 4.66
N LEU A 152 4.29 -4.25 5.29
CA LEU A 152 4.75 -5.49 4.69
C LEU A 152 3.97 -6.74 5.13
N SER A 153 3.09 -6.63 6.14
CA SER A 153 2.26 -7.76 6.62
C SER A 153 0.99 -8.00 5.81
N GLY A 154 0.66 -7.12 4.85
CA GLY A 154 -0.60 -7.19 4.09
C GLY A 154 -1.79 -6.51 4.75
N LYS A 155 -1.63 -5.90 5.92
CA LYS A 155 -2.72 -5.18 6.61
C LYS A 155 -3.30 -4.04 5.79
N ILE A 156 -2.44 -3.29 5.07
CA ILE A 156 -2.84 -2.11 4.29
C ILE A 156 -3.06 -2.48 2.82
N PHE A 157 -2.12 -3.18 2.21
CA PHE A 157 -2.10 -3.42 0.76
C PHE A 157 -2.59 -4.82 0.35
N GLY A 158 -3.10 -5.61 1.30
CA GLY A 158 -3.54 -6.98 1.04
C GLY A 158 -2.38 -7.85 0.53
N GLU A 159 -2.58 -8.55 -0.58
CA GLU A 159 -1.59 -9.46 -1.17
C GLU A 159 -0.63 -8.78 -2.17
N GLU A 160 -0.71 -7.46 -2.33
CA GLU A 160 0.16 -6.74 -3.28
C GLU A 160 1.62 -6.76 -2.80
N LYS A 161 2.55 -6.96 -3.73
CA LYS A 161 3.99 -6.89 -3.44
C LYS A 161 4.43 -5.45 -3.24
N ILE A 162 5.29 -5.23 -2.26
CA ILE A 162 5.77 -3.90 -1.88
C ILE A 162 7.27 -3.76 -2.19
N SER A 163 7.62 -2.78 -3.01
CA SER A 163 9.01 -2.34 -3.17
C SER A 163 9.27 -1.18 -2.22
N LEU A 164 9.97 -1.47 -1.12
CA LEU A 164 10.26 -0.47 -0.09
C LEU A 164 11.54 0.29 -0.44
N CYS A 165 11.46 1.63 -0.43
CA CYS A 165 12.59 2.53 -0.64
C CYS A 165 12.79 3.39 0.62
N LEU A 166 13.97 3.31 1.20
CA LEU A 166 14.39 4.10 2.35
C LEU A 166 15.28 5.24 1.87
N LEU A 167 14.88 6.46 2.17
CA LEU A 167 15.58 7.68 1.80
C LEU A 167 16.02 8.42 3.06
N ASP A 168 17.29 8.78 3.12
CA ASP A 168 17.76 9.86 3.97
C ASP A 168 18.65 10.78 3.13
N CYS A 169 18.35 12.07 3.16
CA CYS A 169 19.09 13.06 2.36
C CYS A 169 20.51 13.31 2.86
N ASP A 170 20.85 12.87 4.08
CA ASP A 170 22.21 12.95 4.59
C ASP A 170 23.01 11.72 4.14
N PRO A 171 24.03 11.90 3.27
CA PRO A 171 24.87 10.79 2.83
C PRO A 171 25.61 10.07 3.99
N ALA A 172 25.80 10.73 5.14
CA ALA A 172 26.42 10.13 6.31
C ALA A 172 25.56 9.03 6.94
N GLN A 173 24.25 9.08 6.73
CA GLN A 173 23.29 8.11 7.27
C GLN A 173 23.14 6.84 6.41
N ILE A 174 23.80 6.76 5.26
CA ILE A 174 23.67 5.62 4.33
C ILE A 174 24.06 4.27 4.98
N VAL A 175 25.04 4.26 5.86
CA VAL A 175 25.47 3.03 6.55
C VAL A 175 24.39 2.56 7.50
N GLU A 176 23.83 3.47 8.30
CA GLU A 176 22.73 3.17 9.22
C GLU A 176 21.47 2.71 8.45
N LEU A 177 21.13 3.39 7.34
CA LEU A 177 20.04 2.95 6.47
C LEU A 177 20.25 1.54 5.91
N GLN A 178 21.49 1.16 5.59
CA GLN A 178 21.78 -0.19 5.10
C GLN A 178 21.59 -1.23 6.21
N ASP A 179 21.95 -0.91 7.45
CA ASP A 179 21.71 -1.79 8.60
C ASP A 179 20.21 -1.93 8.88
N ILE A 180 19.44 -0.84 8.79
CA ILE A 180 17.98 -0.86 8.86
C ILE A 180 17.40 -1.75 7.76
N ALA A 181 17.84 -1.58 6.52
CA ALA A 181 17.37 -2.38 5.40
C ALA A 181 17.70 -3.87 5.57
N ASN A 182 18.89 -4.20 6.08
CA ASN A 182 19.29 -5.58 6.38
C ASN A 182 18.38 -6.19 7.46
N ASN A 183 18.06 -5.44 8.53
CA ASN A 183 17.14 -5.89 9.56
C ASN A 183 15.74 -6.17 9.00
N ILE A 184 15.21 -5.28 8.16
CA ILE A 184 13.90 -5.49 7.50
C ILE A 184 13.93 -6.74 6.61
N GLN A 185 15.01 -6.96 5.87
CA GLN A 185 15.16 -8.16 5.04
C GLN A 185 15.22 -9.45 5.89
N ASN A 186 15.89 -9.39 7.06
CA ASN A 186 15.95 -10.52 7.99
C ASN A 186 14.58 -10.90 8.59
N MET A 187 13.61 -9.99 8.60
CA MET A 187 12.24 -10.29 9.01
C MET A 187 11.48 -11.18 8.01
N ALA A 188 12.04 -11.40 6.82
CA ALA A 188 11.54 -12.31 5.78
C ALA A 188 10.07 -12.12 5.39
N TYR A 189 9.61 -10.88 5.30
CA TYR A 189 8.23 -10.57 4.87
C TYR A 189 7.92 -11.12 3.49
N GLY A 190 6.87 -11.93 3.38
CA GLY A 190 6.44 -12.55 2.12
C GLY A 190 6.01 -11.56 1.03
N LEU A 191 5.62 -10.35 1.40
CA LEU A 191 5.16 -9.30 0.47
C LEU A 191 6.27 -8.34 0.04
N LEU A 192 7.46 -8.40 0.63
CA LEU A 192 8.59 -7.58 0.20
C LEU A 192 9.03 -8.01 -1.22
N TYR A 193 9.04 -7.05 -2.15
CA TYR A 193 9.47 -7.27 -3.52
C TYR A 193 10.98 -7.09 -3.66
N LEU A 194 11.69 -8.17 -3.92
CA LEU A 194 13.16 -8.22 -4.00
C LEU A 194 13.83 -7.77 -2.69
N SER A 195 14.62 -6.71 -2.73
CA SER A 195 15.32 -6.14 -1.59
C SER A 195 14.84 -4.74 -1.27
N VAL A 196 15.11 -4.28 -0.06
CA VAL A 196 14.89 -2.89 0.34
C VAL A 196 15.88 -1.99 -0.41
N ILE A 197 15.37 -0.93 -1.02
CA ILE A 197 16.19 0.05 -1.75
C ILE A 197 16.64 1.11 -0.76
N VAL A 198 17.92 1.38 -0.71
CA VAL A 198 18.53 2.43 0.14
C VAL A 198 19.17 3.48 -0.75
N THR A 199 18.88 4.75 -0.50
CA THR A 199 19.45 5.85 -1.28
C THR A 199 19.45 7.18 -0.52
N SER A 200 20.42 8.05 -0.83
CA SER A 200 20.40 9.47 -0.43
C SER A 200 19.95 10.39 -1.58
N ASP A 201 19.67 9.83 -2.75
CA ASP A 201 19.25 10.56 -3.94
C ASP A 201 17.72 10.61 -4.02
N CYS A 202 17.15 11.78 -3.81
CA CYS A 202 15.70 12.01 -3.84
C CYS A 202 15.07 11.73 -5.21
N GLU A 203 15.79 12.00 -6.33
CA GLU A 203 15.25 11.72 -7.66
C GLU A 203 15.04 10.22 -7.85
N LYS A 204 16.02 9.39 -7.48
CA LYS A 204 15.91 7.92 -7.53
C LYS A 204 14.86 7.36 -6.57
N ALA A 205 14.74 7.97 -5.38
CA ALA A 205 13.78 7.54 -4.39
C ALA A 205 12.34 7.78 -4.88
N PHE A 206 12.06 8.97 -5.39
CA PHE A 206 10.71 9.39 -5.78
C PHE A 206 10.29 8.83 -7.14
N GLU A 207 11.24 8.55 -8.04
CA GLU A 207 10.94 8.00 -9.35
C GLU A 207 10.17 6.69 -9.25
N GLY A 208 8.98 6.66 -9.88
CA GLY A 208 8.10 5.49 -9.89
C GLY A 208 7.47 5.14 -8.55
N SER A 209 7.63 5.94 -7.49
CA SER A 209 6.97 5.73 -6.21
C SER A 209 5.47 6.00 -6.34
N ARG A 210 4.65 5.06 -5.84
CA ARG A 210 3.19 5.21 -5.76
C ARG A 210 2.78 5.95 -4.51
N ILE A 211 3.51 5.72 -3.40
CA ILE A 211 3.26 6.34 -2.10
C ILE A 211 4.59 6.88 -1.59
N ILE A 212 4.59 8.12 -1.11
CA ILE A 212 5.73 8.75 -0.45
C ILE A 212 5.27 9.20 0.94
N ILE A 213 5.94 8.68 1.98
CA ILE A 213 5.67 9.00 3.38
C ILE A 213 6.79 9.91 3.87
N PHE A 214 6.47 11.15 4.17
CA PHE A 214 7.41 12.12 4.70
C PHE A 214 7.44 12.04 6.22
N LEU A 215 8.56 11.56 6.77
CA LEU A 215 8.82 11.51 8.21
C LEU A 215 9.77 12.62 8.66
N ASP A 216 10.04 13.56 7.78
CA ASP A 216 11.01 14.61 8.04
C ASP A 216 10.56 15.52 9.18
N GLU A 217 11.43 15.65 10.16
CA GLU A 217 11.28 16.55 11.29
C GLU A 217 12.53 17.40 11.40
N VAL A 218 12.38 18.70 11.23
CA VAL A 218 13.48 19.65 11.44
C VAL A 218 13.41 20.16 12.85
N GLU A 219 14.24 19.64 13.74
CA GLU A 219 14.29 20.07 15.13
C GLU A 219 14.73 21.53 15.26
N ARG A 220 14.11 22.23 16.21
CA ARG A 220 14.49 23.59 16.54
C ARG A 220 15.80 23.57 17.34
N LYS A 221 16.81 24.34 16.87
CA LYS A 221 18.07 24.48 17.59
C LYS A 221 17.87 25.37 18.83
N GLU A 222 18.69 25.16 19.86
CA GLU A 222 18.73 26.04 21.01
C GLU A 222 18.99 27.48 20.56
N GLU A 223 18.26 28.45 21.12
CA GLU A 223 18.32 29.87 20.75
C GLU A 223 17.92 30.24 19.33
N GLU A 224 17.47 29.27 18.50
CA GLU A 224 17.02 29.57 17.14
C GLU A 224 15.71 30.36 17.16
N LYS A 225 15.67 31.44 16.36
CA LYS A 225 14.44 32.21 16.17
C LYS A 225 13.41 31.41 15.39
N VAL A 226 12.14 31.50 15.78
CA VAL A 226 11.03 30.74 15.17
C VAL A 226 11.02 30.88 13.64
N HIS A 227 11.19 32.10 13.09
CA HIS A 227 11.16 32.32 11.66
C HIS A 227 12.29 31.61 10.88
N ARG A 228 13.49 31.41 11.48
CA ARG A 228 14.56 30.63 10.85
C ARG A 228 14.27 29.14 10.86
N TRP A 229 13.67 28.66 11.94
CA TRP A 229 13.22 27.29 12.03
C TRP A 229 12.10 26.99 10.99
N THR A 230 11.10 27.90 10.85
CA THR A 230 10.08 27.84 9.81
C THR A 230 10.70 27.81 8.42
N GLU A 231 11.71 28.67 8.16
CA GLU A 231 12.41 28.73 6.89
C GLU A 231 13.13 27.41 6.56
N ARG A 232 13.81 26.79 7.52
CA ARG A 232 14.49 25.50 7.31
C ARG A 232 13.50 24.40 6.92
N ASN A 233 12.33 24.34 7.56
CA ASN A 233 11.28 23.40 7.20
C ASN A 233 10.76 23.66 5.79
N ALA A 234 10.47 24.92 5.47
CA ALA A 234 9.97 25.32 4.15
C ALA A 234 10.97 25.00 3.04
N VAL A 235 12.26 25.27 3.25
CA VAL A 235 13.34 25.00 2.28
C VAL A 235 13.45 23.48 2.00
N LEU A 236 13.38 22.64 3.02
CA LEU A 236 13.41 21.19 2.85
C LEU A 236 12.27 20.71 1.96
N PHE A 237 11.04 21.12 2.27
CA PHE A 237 9.86 20.72 1.49
C PHE A 237 9.81 21.40 0.12
N GLY A 238 10.41 22.59 -0.04
CA GLY A 238 10.65 23.21 -1.34
C GLY A 238 11.58 22.38 -2.22
N PHE A 239 12.65 21.83 -1.66
CA PHE A 239 13.56 20.93 -2.35
C PHE A 239 12.86 19.62 -2.77
N TYR A 240 12.10 19.00 -1.87
CA TYR A 240 11.30 17.81 -2.21
C TYR A 240 10.29 18.10 -3.30
N GLY A 241 9.57 19.23 -3.21
CA GLY A 241 8.62 19.67 -4.23
C GLY A 241 9.26 19.83 -5.60
N LYS A 242 10.44 20.47 -5.69
CA LYS A 242 11.20 20.63 -6.93
C LYS A 242 11.63 19.28 -7.54
N THR A 243 12.01 18.34 -6.70
CA THR A 243 12.36 16.98 -7.15
C THR A 243 11.12 16.23 -7.64
N LEU A 244 10.02 16.29 -6.89
CA LEU A 244 8.75 15.68 -7.26
C LEU A 244 8.20 16.23 -8.57
N LEU A 245 8.36 17.53 -8.82
CA LEU A 245 7.92 18.18 -10.07
C LEU A 245 8.59 17.55 -11.29
N LYS A 246 9.81 17.03 -11.16
CA LYS A 246 10.57 16.40 -12.24
C LYS A 246 10.21 14.93 -12.46
N VAL A 247 10.03 14.15 -11.38
CA VAL A 247 10.04 12.68 -11.46
C VAL A 247 8.74 12.02 -11.01
N ALA A 248 7.88 12.70 -10.24
CA ALA A 248 6.66 12.13 -9.71
C ALA A 248 5.56 12.05 -10.79
N LYS A 249 4.75 11.01 -10.70
CA LYS A 249 3.57 10.85 -11.54
C LYS A 249 2.35 11.56 -10.94
N SER A 250 1.36 11.88 -11.75
CA SER A 250 0.12 12.55 -11.30
C SER A 250 -0.70 11.69 -10.32
N ASP A 251 -0.51 10.37 -10.34
CA ASP A 251 -1.18 9.43 -9.45
C ASP A 251 -0.41 9.13 -8.15
N THR A 252 0.75 9.76 -7.93
CA THR A 252 1.54 9.61 -6.71
C THR A 252 0.78 10.16 -5.50
N LEU A 253 0.81 9.41 -4.40
CA LEU A 253 0.19 9.76 -3.12
C LEU A 253 1.25 10.28 -2.16
N LEU A 254 1.01 11.44 -1.58
CA LEU A 254 1.91 12.11 -0.65
C LEU A 254 1.28 12.11 0.75
N LEU A 255 1.91 11.42 1.69
CA LEU A 255 1.50 11.36 3.09
C LEU A 255 2.52 12.12 3.95
N VAL A 256 2.13 13.26 4.50
CA VAL A 256 2.99 14.07 5.37
C VAL A 256 2.70 13.74 6.83
N ALA A 257 3.72 13.30 7.55
CA ALA A 257 3.59 12.80 8.91
C ALA A 257 4.57 13.42 9.91
N GLY A 258 5.34 14.40 9.50
CA GLY A 258 6.25 15.13 10.37
C GLY A 258 5.52 15.94 11.43
N ASN A 259 6.14 16.10 12.58
CA ASN A 259 5.55 16.80 13.73
C ASN A 259 5.58 18.33 13.63
N ASN A 260 6.36 18.90 12.70
CA ASN A 260 6.60 20.34 12.67
C ASN A 260 6.15 20.97 11.35
N TYR A 261 5.39 22.06 11.44
CA TYR A 261 4.93 22.85 10.28
C TYR A 261 4.23 22.03 9.16
N MET A 262 3.53 20.93 9.52
CA MET A 262 2.89 20.05 8.53
C MET A 262 1.98 20.82 7.57
N CYS A 263 1.13 21.72 8.08
CA CYS A 263 0.23 22.53 7.25
C CYS A 263 0.98 23.44 6.27
N LEU A 264 2.06 24.09 6.72
CA LEU A 264 2.91 24.91 5.85
C LEU A 264 3.59 24.06 4.77
N ASN A 265 4.20 22.95 5.17
CA ASN A 265 4.91 22.04 4.28
C ASN A 265 4.00 21.46 3.19
N MET A 266 2.78 21.04 3.56
CA MET A 266 1.78 20.56 2.61
C MET A 266 1.31 21.66 1.66
N SER A 267 1.10 22.88 2.15
CA SER A 267 0.69 24.02 1.32
C SER A 267 1.79 24.38 0.30
N ILE A 268 3.07 24.31 0.69
CA ILE A 268 4.22 24.50 -0.20
C ILE A 268 4.28 23.40 -1.26
N LEU A 269 4.16 22.13 -0.87
CA LEU A 269 4.16 21.01 -1.82
C LEU A 269 3.04 21.16 -2.85
N ASN A 270 1.81 21.45 -2.40
CA ASN A 270 0.67 21.61 -3.30
C ASN A 270 0.88 22.70 -4.37
N GLU A 271 1.57 23.78 -4.03
CA GLU A 271 1.84 24.86 -4.98
C GLU A 271 2.96 24.50 -5.96
N ILE A 272 4.00 23.79 -5.49
CA ILE A 272 5.15 23.41 -6.33
C ILE A 272 4.80 22.27 -7.29
N VAL A 273 3.92 21.34 -6.92
CA VAL A 273 3.60 20.13 -7.73
C VAL A 273 2.15 20.12 -8.25
N PRO A 274 1.77 21.07 -9.12
CA PRO A 274 0.39 21.22 -9.58
C PRO A 274 -0.13 20.05 -10.43
N HIS A 275 0.75 19.15 -10.88
CA HIS A 275 0.39 17.95 -11.64
C HIS A 275 -0.12 16.81 -10.73
N ILE A 276 0.15 16.88 -9.43
CA ILE A 276 -0.41 15.97 -8.43
C ILE A 276 -1.68 16.64 -7.87
N SER A 277 -2.80 15.91 -7.87
CA SER A 277 -4.05 16.43 -7.31
C SER A 277 -3.89 16.76 -5.83
N SER A 278 -4.48 17.87 -5.36
CA SER A 278 -4.55 18.21 -3.93
C SER A 278 -5.20 17.09 -3.09
N THR A 279 -6.08 16.28 -3.69
CA THR A 279 -6.68 15.10 -3.04
C THR A 279 -5.69 13.97 -2.78
N ASN A 280 -4.55 13.98 -3.45
CA ASN A 280 -3.47 13.01 -3.28
C ASN A 280 -2.42 13.47 -2.26
N ILE A 281 -2.63 14.59 -1.57
CA ILE A 281 -1.75 15.14 -0.54
C ILE A 281 -2.51 15.18 0.77
N ILE A 282 -2.15 14.31 1.71
CA ILE A 282 -2.79 14.28 3.03
C ILE A 282 -1.76 14.33 4.15
N GLY A 283 -2.19 14.82 5.32
CA GLY A 283 -1.37 14.88 6.52
C GLY A 283 -2.01 14.13 7.69
N VAL A 284 -1.20 13.62 8.60
CA VAL A 284 -1.62 12.75 9.70
C VAL A 284 -2.02 13.56 10.93
N SER A 285 -3.33 13.77 11.13
CA SER A 285 -3.88 14.38 12.34
C SER A 285 -4.22 13.38 13.45
N LYS A 286 -4.22 12.09 13.12
CA LYS A 286 -4.69 11.01 13.97
C LYS A 286 -3.91 10.81 15.27
N VAL A 287 -2.69 11.31 15.36
CA VAL A 287 -1.89 11.28 16.61
C VAL A 287 -2.66 11.98 17.75
N ILE A 288 -3.15 13.20 17.49
CA ILE A 288 -3.89 13.98 18.49
C ILE A 288 -5.27 13.36 18.74
N GLU A 289 -5.95 12.88 17.71
CA GLU A 289 -7.21 12.16 17.84
C GLU A 289 -7.08 10.97 18.79
N ASN A 290 -6.05 10.13 18.63
CA ASN A 290 -5.81 8.98 19.49
C ASN A 290 -5.47 9.38 20.93
N GLN A 291 -4.69 10.44 21.13
CA GLN A 291 -4.41 10.99 22.48
C GLN A 291 -5.69 11.51 23.14
N ALA A 292 -6.51 12.22 22.37
CA ALA A 292 -7.79 12.75 22.84
C ALA A 292 -8.75 11.62 23.26
N LYS A 293 -8.84 10.54 22.47
CA LYS A 293 -9.59 9.32 22.82
C LYS A 293 -9.10 8.68 24.11
N SER A 294 -7.79 8.57 24.28
CA SER A 294 -7.18 7.96 25.47
C SER A 294 -7.48 8.76 26.74
N VAL A 295 -7.37 10.10 26.68
CA VAL A 295 -7.68 10.98 27.82
C VAL A 295 -9.16 10.90 28.22
N LEU A 296 -10.08 10.82 27.26
CA LEU A 296 -11.50 10.61 27.55
C LEU A 296 -11.77 9.23 28.15
N ALA A 297 -11.19 8.18 27.59
CA ALA A 297 -11.37 6.82 28.05
C ALA A 297 -10.89 6.60 29.49
N GLU A 298 -9.88 7.34 29.96
CA GLU A 298 -9.46 7.30 31.37
C GLU A 298 -10.51 7.84 32.36
N LYS A 299 -11.39 8.70 31.88
CA LYS A 299 -12.49 9.28 32.69
C LYS A 299 -13.82 8.54 32.52
N LEU A 300 -13.88 7.64 31.56
CA LEU A 300 -15.05 6.83 31.23
C LEU A 300 -14.75 5.36 31.49
N PRO A 301 -15.70 4.54 31.93
CA PRO A 301 -15.55 3.09 31.95
C PRO A 301 -15.67 2.50 30.53
N ALA A 302 -14.79 2.91 29.63
CA ALA A 302 -14.78 2.53 28.24
C ALA A 302 -13.34 2.40 27.71
N SER A 303 -13.15 1.61 26.67
CA SER A 303 -11.86 1.51 25.98
C SER A 303 -11.62 2.72 25.08
N SER A 304 -10.35 3.11 24.88
CA SER A 304 -10.00 4.17 23.93
C SER A 304 -10.48 3.89 22.50
N CYS A 305 -10.55 2.61 22.11
CA CYS A 305 -11.07 2.23 20.78
C CYS A 305 -12.60 2.30 20.68
N SER A 306 -13.30 2.42 21.79
CA SER A 306 -14.75 2.57 21.84
C SER A 306 -15.20 4.03 21.73
N VAL A 307 -14.26 4.98 21.77
CA VAL A 307 -14.55 6.41 21.58
C VAL A 307 -14.35 6.77 20.11
N ASP A 308 -15.41 7.21 19.44
CA ASP A 308 -15.41 7.56 18.03
C ASP A 308 -15.75 9.02 17.78
N ASN A 309 -15.45 9.49 16.56
CA ASN A 309 -15.83 10.79 16.03
C ASN A 309 -15.29 11.99 16.85
N ILE A 310 -14.08 11.87 17.38
CA ILE A 310 -13.36 13.04 17.91
C ILE A 310 -12.79 13.82 16.73
N ILE A 311 -13.10 15.11 16.67
CA ILE A 311 -12.74 15.97 15.55
C ILE A 311 -11.63 16.93 15.97
N ILE A 312 -10.55 16.93 15.20
CA ILE A 312 -9.42 17.85 15.35
C ILE A 312 -9.46 18.87 14.22
N LEU A 313 -9.62 20.13 14.57
CA LEU A 313 -9.62 21.26 13.63
C LEU A 313 -8.37 22.12 13.86
N GLY A 314 -7.64 22.49 12.82
CA GLY A 314 -6.52 23.41 12.96
C GLY A 314 -5.19 22.92 12.44
N SER A 315 -4.11 23.46 13.01
CA SER A 315 -2.73 23.07 12.71
C SER A 315 -2.21 22.17 13.81
N ILE A 316 -1.78 20.99 13.46
CA ILE A 316 -1.50 19.90 14.40
C ILE A 316 -0.43 20.24 15.45
N ASN A 317 0.50 21.12 15.15
CA ASN A 317 1.64 21.39 16.03
C ASN A 317 1.62 22.78 16.69
N ASP A 318 0.81 23.69 16.14
CA ASP A 318 0.81 25.07 16.63
C ASP A 318 -0.45 25.40 17.43
N ASN A 319 -1.61 25.25 16.80
CA ASN A 319 -2.89 25.51 17.44
C ASN A 319 -3.96 24.63 16.79
N TYR A 320 -4.62 23.83 17.58
CA TYR A 320 -5.74 22.99 17.17
C TYR A 320 -6.87 23.07 18.19
N LEU A 321 -8.05 22.73 17.72
CA LEU A 321 -9.27 22.63 18.52
C LEU A 321 -9.73 21.19 18.51
N ILE A 322 -10.31 20.74 19.61
CA ILE A 322 -10.94 19.43 19.72
C ILE A 322 -12.44 19.66 19.81
N GLU A 323 -13.17 19.22 18.79
CA GLU A 323 -14.63 19.30 18.76
C GLU A 323 -15.24 17.94 19.07
N LEU A 324 -16.20 17.93 20.00
CA LEU A 324 -16.80 16.74 20.58
C LEU A 324 -18.31 16.59 20.29
N ASP A 325 -18.90 17.50 19.51
CA ASP A 325 -20.34 17.49 19.23
C ASP A 325 -20.83 16.19 18.60
N LYS A 326 -20.02 15.57 17.75
CA LYS A 326 -20.31 14.28 17.08
C LYS A 326 -19.68 13.08 17.80
N ALA A 327 -19.02 13.28 18.95
CA ALA A 327 -18.33 12.22 19.67
C ALA A 327 -19.31 11.18 20.22
N LEU A 328 -18.99 9.90 19.96
CA LEU A 328 -19.79 8.75 20.35
C LEU A 328 -18.94 7.79 21.19
N VAL A 329 -19.58 7.11 22.12
CA VAL A 329 -18.95 6.07 22.93
C VAL A 329 -19.74 4.77 22.74
N ARG A 330 -19.03 3.72 22.30
CA ARG A 330 -19.56 2.36 22.19
C ARG A 330 -19.18 1.56 23.44
N GLU A 331 -19.87 0.45 23.68
CA GLU A 331 -19.52 -0.49 24.75
C GLU A 331 -19.35 0.19 26.12
N PHE A 332 -20.16 1.23 26.37
CA PHE A 332 -20.15 1.94 27.63
C PHE A 332 -20.81 1.07 28.71
N ASP A 333 -20.03 0.71 29.76
CA ASP A 333 -20.50 -0.14 30.84
C ASP A 333 -21.40 0.67 31.80
N CYS A 334 -22.68 0.80 31.43
CA CYS A 334 -23.71 1.34 32.31
C CYS A 334 -25.03 0.61 32.10
N ALA A 335 -26.07 0.99 32.81
CA ALA A 335 -27.34 0.28 32.93
C ALA A 335 -28.12 0.02 31.63
N VAL A 336 -27.63 0.41 30.48
CA VAL A 336 -28.26 0.18 29.17
C VAL A 336 -27.54 -0.97 28.47
N VAL A 337 -28.22 -2.11 28.36
CA VAL A 337 -27.73 -3.27 27.59
C VAL A 337 -28.24 -3.10 26.16
N GLY A 338 -27.31 -2.94 25.21
CA GLY A 338 -27.58 -2.85 23.78
C GLY A 338 -26.65 -3.78 22.97
N PRO A 339 -26.90 -3.93 21.65
CA PRO A 339 -25.95 -4.64 20.77
C PRO A 339 -24.59 -3.94 20.76
N ALA A 340 -23.53 -4.64 20.39
CA ALA A 340 -22.16 -4.11 20.34
C ALA A 340 -22.00 -2.88 19.43
N THR A 341 -22.95 -2.65 18.52
CA THR A 341 -23.01 -1.47 17.64
C THR A 341 -23.71 -0.27 18.28
N PHE A 342 -24.27 -0.43 19.49
CA PHE A 342 -24.97 0.65 20.17
C PHE A 342 -23.97 1.69 20.68
N SER A 343 -24.17 2.93 20.29
CA SER A 343 -23.32 4.06 20.67
C SER A 343 -24.17 5.17 21.31
N LEU A 344 -23.59 5.82 22.32
CA LEU A 344 -24.21 6.96 23.02
C LEU A 344 -23.42 8.24 22.71
N PRO A 345 -24.10 9.39 22.54
CA PRO A 345 -23.41 10.65 22.45
C PRO A 345 -22.60 10.93 23.72
N LEU A 346 -21.36 11.38 23.56
CA LEU A 346 -20.48 11.69 24.69
C LEU A 346 -21.11 12.69 25.66
N ASN A 347 -21.79 13.71 25.13
CA ASN A 347 -22.41 14.76 25.91
C ASN A 347 -23.53 14.25 26.85
N ASP A 348 -24.17 13.12 26.52
CA ASP A 348 -25.26 12.54 27.31
C ASP A 348 -24.74 11.70 28.50
N ILE A 349 -23.55 11.12 28.34
CA ILE A 349 -22.98 10.20 29.33
C ILE A 349 -21.89 10.83 30.20
N PHE A 350 -21.23 11.90 29.74
CA PHE A 350 -20.11 12.48 30.43
C PHE A 350 -20.55 13.53 31.46
N CYS A 351 -20.44 13.17 32.74
CA CYS A 351 -20.95 14.00 33.85
C CYS A 351 -20.09 15.24 34.16
N GLN A 352 -18.76 15.18 33.86
CA GLN A 352 -17.83 16.26 34.23
C GLN A 352 -17.70 17.34 33.16
N GLN A 353 -18.80 17.97 32.79
CA GLN A 353 -18.86 18.99 31.73
C GLN A 353 -17.91 20.18 31.93
N HIS A 354 -17.60 20.55 33.21
CA HIS A 354 -16.68 21.63 33.51
C HIS A 354 -15.24 21.29 33.12
N TRP A 355 -14.80 20.06 33.44
CA TRP A 355 -13.48 19.54 33.07
C TRP A 355 -13.36 19.47 31.55
N LEU A 356 -14.35 18.93 30.85
CA LEU A 356 -14.38 18.79 29.40
C LEU A 356 -14.18 20.13 28.66
N LYS A 357 -14.73 21.21 29.21
CA LYS A 357 -14.65 22.55 28.60
C LYS A 357 -13.37 23.33 28.95
N ARG A 358 -12.65 22.98 30.00
CA ARG A 358 -11.54 23.81 30.52
C ARG A 358 -10.21 23.10 30.61
N GLU A 359 -10.21 21.83 30.99
CA GLU A 359 -9.00 21.10 31.36
C GLU A 359 -8.63 20.07 30.27
N TYR A 360 -9.61 19.49 29.60
CA TYR A 360 -9.42 18.42 28.66
C TYR A 360 -8.39 18.73 27.56
N ILE A 361 -8.53 19.85 26.87
CA ILE A 361 -7.60 20.23 25.79
C ILE A 361 -6.17 20.41 26.31
N ASN A 362 -6.00 20.97 27.51
CA ASN A 362 -4.69 21.13 28.11
C ASN A 362 -4.08 19.78 28.49
N GLU A 363 -4.90 18.85 29.00
CA GLU A 363 -4.45 17.50 29.34
C GLU A 363 -4.04 16.72 28.08
N VAL A 364 -4.79 16.82 26.99
CA VAL A 364 -4.41 16.24 25.69
C VAL A 364 -3.12 16.84 25.16
N SER A 365 -2.98 18.17 25.18
CA SER A 365 -1.80 18.88 24.65
C SER A 365 -0.53 18.59 25.45
N SER A 366 -0.65 18.48 26.78
CA SER A 366 0.50 18.17 27.64
C SER A 366 0.90 16.71 27.64
N ARG A 367 0.01 15.79 27.24
CA ARG A 367 0.21 14.33 27.35
C ARG A 367 1.43 13.84 26.57
N LYS A 368 1.64 14.34 25.34
CA LYS A 368 2.82 13.98 24.54
C LYS A 368 4.09 14.30 25.33
N HIS A 369 4.22 15.53 25.81
CA HIS A 369 5.41 15.99 26.53
C HIS A 369 5.62 15.23 27.85
N VAL A 370 4.55 14.99 28.61
CA VAL A 370 4.62 14.21 29.87
C VAL A 370 5.05 12.77 29.59
N ASN A 371 4.51 12.13 28.55
CA ASN A 371 4.89 10.77 28.19
C ASN A 371 6.35 10.69 27.74
N GLU A 372 6.80 11.63 26.91
CA GLU A 372 8.19 11.69 26.45
C GLU A 372 9.16 11.92 27.61
N MET A 373 8.81 12.77 28.57
CA MET A 373 9.60 12.98 29.80
C MET A 373 9.67 11.72 30.68
N ASN A 374 8.54 11.03 30.85
CA ASN A 374 8.46 9.83 31.69
C ASN A 374 9.18 8.65 31.07
N LEU A 375 9.06 8.47 29.76
CA LEU A 375 9.71 7.39 29.01
C LEU A 375 11.16 7.70 28.66
N GLN A 376 11.58 8.95 28.79
CA GLN A 376 12.91 9.44 28.35
C GLN A 376 13.21 9.23 26.87
N HIS A 377 12.19 8.96 26.06
CA HIS A 377 12.29 8.86 24.61
C HIS A 377 10.97 9.27 23.93
N PRO A 378 11.00 9.68 22.65
CA PRO A 378 9.80 9.99 21.87
C PRO A 378 8.85 8.80 21.70
N THR A 379 7.57 9.10 21.48
CA THR A 379 6.49 8.11 21.33
C THR A 379 6.35 7.60 19.88
N TYR A 380 7.40 6.98 19.33
CA TYR A 380 7.47 6.56 17.92
C TYR A 380 6.35 5.62 17.50
N HIS A 381 5.97 4.67 18.36
CA HIS A 381 4.91 3.71 18.06
C HIS A 381 3.54 4.36 17.90
N LEU A 382 3.24 5.39 18.70
CA LEU A 382 2.00 6.15 18.58
C LEU A 382 1.91 6.83 17.19
N ILE A 383 3.01 7.48 16.79
CA ILE A 383 3.09 8.17 15.51
C ILE A 383 2.99 7.16 14.36
N GLY A 384 3.74 6.06 14.43
CA GLY A 384 3.70 4.99 13.43
C GLY A 384 2.31 4.37 13.28
N HIS A 385 1.61 4.10 14.39
CA HIS A 385 0.24 3.60 14.35
C HIS A 385 -0.74 4.63 13.74
N ALA A 386 -0.58 5.92 14.03
CA ALA A 386 -1.40 6.96 13.42
C ALA A 386 -1.19 7.06 11.90
N ILE A 387 0.06 6.97 11.44
CA ILE A 387 0.42 6.96 10.02
C ILE A 387 -0.21 5.75 9.31
N THR A 388 0.04 4.55 9.82
CA THR A 388 -0.42 3.31 9.19
C THR A 388 -1.94 3.20 9.16
N SER A 389 -2.63 3.60 10.23
CA SER A 389 -4.09 3.62 10.25
C SER A 389 -4.70 4.69 9.33
N THR A 390 -4.06 5.86 9.21
CA THR A 390 -4.50 6.88 8.24
C THR A 390 -4.32 6.40 6.80
N LEU A 391 -3.18 5.76 6.51
CA LEU A 391 -2.91 5.20 5.19
C LEU A 391 -3.88 4.06 4.85
N ASP A 392 -4.19 3.20 5.81
CA ASP A 392 -5.13 2.10 5.63
C ASP A 392 -6.53 2.61 5.27
N TYR A 393 -7.06 3.57 6.03
CA TYR A 393 -8.37 4.17 5.72
C TYR A 393 -8.39 4.90 4.38
N TRP A 394 -7.30 5.56 4.02
CA TRP A 394 -7.21 6.23 2.74
C TRP A 394 -7.10 5.24 1.58
N TRP A 395 -6.28 4.19 1.72
CA TRP A 395 -6.04 3.20 0.68
C TRP A 395 -7.25 2.28 0.43
N ASN A 396 -7.87 1.79 1.50
CA ASN A 396 -8.94 0.80 1.42
C ASN A 396 -10.35 1.41 1.47
N GLY A 397 -10.48 2.65 1.94
CA GLY A 397 -11.77 3.20 2.32
C GLY A 397 -12.30 2.55 3.60
N LEU A 398 -13.44 2.99 4.05
CA LEU A 398 -14.13 2.43 5.22
C LEU A 398 -15.61 2.22 4.92
N SER A 399 -16.14 1.06 5.29
CA SER A 399 -17.57 0.75 5.12
C SER A 399 -18.46 1.41 6.19
N SER A 400 -17.87 2.07 7.18
CA SER A 400 -18.59 2.76 8.27
C SER A 400 -18.61 4.26 8.04
N ASN A 401 -19.66 4.92 8.56
CA ASN A 401 -19.76 6.39 8.56
C ASN A 401 -18.91 7.05 9.67
N ALA A 402 -17.80 6.42 10.08
CA ALA A 402 -16.93 6.98 11.10
C ALA A 402 -16.22 8.24 10.59
N ILE A 403 -16.13 9.23 11.47
CA ILE A 403 -15.49 10.51 11.19
C ILE A 403 -14.04 10.45 11.69
N PHE A 404 -13.14 10.86 10.82
CA PHE A 404 -11.70 10.95 11.12
C PHE A 404 -11.21 12.36 10.92
N SER A 405 -10.12 12.71 11.59
CA SER A 405 -9.45 13.98 11.37
C SER A 405 -8.22 13.78 10.49
N VAL A 406 -8.15 14.50 9.38
CA VAL A 406 -7.04 14.43 8.42
C VAL A 406 -6.68 15.84 7.96
N THR A 407 -5.39 16.15 7.90
CA THR A 407 -4.94 17.41 7.32
C THR A 407 -5.03 17.33 5.80
N LEU A 408 -5.76 18.26 5.20
CA LEU A 408 -6.04 18.34 3.77
C LEU A 408 -5.73 19.74 3.24
N ILE A 409 -5.50 19.83 1.94
CA ILE A 409 -5.45 21.11 1.23
C ILE A 409 -6.89 21.63 1.07
N SER A 410 -7.16 22.81 1.62
CA SER A 410 -8.50 23.38 1.60
C SER A 410 -8.98 23.74 0.18
N ASP A 411 -10.24 23.46 -0.08
CA ASP A 411 -11.01 23.97 -1.22
C ASP A 411 -12.00 25.07 -0.83
N GLY A 412 -11.86 25.64 0.38
CA GLY A 412 -12.70 26.70 0.92
C GLY A 412 -13.56 26.26 2.11
N TRP A 413 -13.43 25.02 2.59
CA TRP A 413 -14.19 24.50 3.74
C TRP A 413 -13.87 25.29 5.02
N TYR A 414 -14.85 25.46 5.89
CA TYR A 414 -14.74 26.16 7.17
C TYR A 414 -14.15 27.58 7.06
N GLY A 415 -14.19 28.20 5.87
CA GLY A 415 -13.62 29.53 5.61
C GLY A 415 -12.09 29.53 5.49
N VAL A 416 -11.44 28.38 5.47
CA VAL A 416 -10.00 28.25 5.20
C VAL A 416 -9.75 28.56 3.72
N PRO A 417 -8.83 29.50 3.39
CA PRO A 417 -8.52 29.83 2.00
C PRO A 417 -8.06 28.62 1.20
N LYS A 418 -8.40 28.59 -0.11
CA LYS A 418 -7.98 27.54 -1.01
C LYS A 418 -6.45 27.44 -1.06
N GLY A 419 -5.95 26.20 -1.08
CA GLY A 419 -4.52 25.92 -1.14
C GLY A 419 -3.79 25.92 0.21
N ILE A 420 -4.45 26.33 1.29
CA ILE A 420 -3.90 26.25 2.65
C ILE A 420 -4.28 24.89 3.24
N ALA A 421 -3.29 24.18 3.81
CA ALA A 421 -3.56 22.92 4.49
C ALA A 421 -4.08 23.17 5.92
N PHE A 422 -5.04 22.37 6.32
CA PHE A 422 -5.73 22.46 7.60
C PHE A 422 -6.33 21.09 7.95
N SER A 423 -6.47 20.76 9.24
CA SER A 423 -7.09 19.50 9.66
C SER A 423 -8.60 19.62 9.62
N PHE A 424 -9.24 18.71 8.88
CA PHE A 424 -10.67 18.65 8.66
C PHE A 424 -11.27 17.30 9.06
N PRO A 425 -12.53 17.26 9.49
CA PRO A 425 -13.27 16.02 9.65
C PRO A 425 -13.63 15.42 8.29
N VAL A 426 -13.31 14.15 8.10
CA VAL A 426 -13.55 13.42 6.86
C VAL A 426 -14.19 12.06 7.10
N THR A 427 -14.84 11.54 6.07
CA THR A 427 -15.21 10.13 5.94
C THR A 427 -14.54 9.55 4.70
N PHE A 428 -13.94 8.35 4.84
CA PHE A 428 -13.36 7.60 3.72
C PHE A 428 -14.40 6.59 3.23
N TYR A 429 -15.09 6.87 2.14
CA TYR A 429 -16.22 6.06 1.66
C TYR A 429 -15.85 5.05 0.56
N LEU A 430 -14.75 5.30 -0.15
CA LEU A 430 -14.18 4.43 -1.17
C LEU A 430 -12.64 4.49 -1.11
N PRO A 431 -11.95 3.51 -1.69
CA PRO A 431 -10.49 3.58 -1.85
C PRO A 431 -10.03 4.89 -2.47
N LEU A 432 -9.09 5.56 -1.82
CA LEU A 432 -8.51 6.85 -2.22
C LEU A 432 -9.53 8.01 -2.36
N ALA A 433 -10.73 7.86 -1.80
CA ALA A 433 -11.76 8.89 -1.86
C ALA A 433 -12.27 9.25 -0.46
N TYR A 434 -12.40 10.53 -0.22
CA TYR A 434 -12.92 11.07 1.03
C TYR A 434 -13.93 12.19 0.78
N SER A 435 -14.75 12.44 1.79
CA SER A 435 -15.66 13.60 1.82
C SER A 435 -15.42 14.37 3.11
N VAL A 436 -15.29 15.67 3.01
CA VAL A 436 -15.22 16.56 4.17
C VAL A 436 -16.61 16.76 4.74
N ILE A 437 -16.74 16.68 6.06
CA ILE A 437 -18.01 16.92 6.76
C ILE A 437 -18.11 18.39 7.07
N GLU A 438 -19.06 19.08 6.46
CA GLU A 438 -19.28 20.52 6.64
C GLU A 438 -20.36 20.83 7.70
N ASP A 439 -21.14 19.81 8.09
CA ASP A 439 -22.29 19.93 9.01
C ASP A 439 -21.85 19.73 10.47
N LEU A 440 -21.08 20.70 11.01
CA LEU A 440 -20.73 20.76 12.42
C LEU A 440 -21.38 22.00 13.07
N ASN A 441 -21.93 21.80 14.27
CA ASN A 441 -22.41 22.90 15.12
C ASN A 441 -21.26 23.60 15.82
N ILE A 442 -20.53 24.42 15.09
CA ILE A 442 -19.39 25.18 15.61
C ILE A 442 -19.90 26.37 16.43
N SER A 443 -19.51 26.46 17.70
CA SER A 443 -19.84 27.61 18.55
C SER A 443 -19.15 28.88 18.03
N GLU A 444 -19.73 30.05 18.32
CA GLU A 444 -19.15 31.32 17.88
C GLU A 444 -17.72 31.54 18.42
N LYS A 445 -17.44 31.07 19.64
CA LYS A 445 -16.10 31.10 20.20
C LYS A 445 -15.13 30.19 19.41
N CYS A 446 -15.53 28.97 19.13
CA CYS A 446 -14.72 28.04 18.34
C CYS A 446 -14.47 28.60 16.93
N ARG A 447 -15.44 29.32 16.36
CA ARG A 447 -15.27 30.02 15.07
C ARG A 447 -14.18 31.08 15.13
N GLN A 448 -14.17 31.92 16.19
CA GLN A 448 -13.14 32.94 16.38
C GLN A 448 -11.75 32.30 16.55
N ASP A 449 -11.65 31.20 17.29
CA ASP A 449 -10.41 30.46 17.46
C ASP A 449 -9.92 29.86 16.12
N ILE A 450 -10.83 29.31 15.28
CA ILE A 450 -10.52 28.85 13.92
C ILE A 450 -9.99 30.01 13.06
N ASP A 451 -10.64 31.17 13.08
CA ASP A 451 -10.25 32.33 12.28
C ASP A 451 -8.83 32.81 12.69
N LEU A 452 -8.49 32.77 13.97
CA LEU A 452 -7.14 33.09 14.45
C LEU A 452 -6.09 32.09 13.95
N ILE A 453 -6.41 30.79 13.95
CA ILE A 453 -5.52 29.75 13.41
C ILE A 453 -5.29 29.98 11.91
N ILE A 454 -6.36 30.26 11.16
CA ILE A 454 -6.30 30.56 9.72
C ILE A 454 -5.39 31.76 9.45
N GLU A 455 -5.56 32.85 10.22
CA GLU A 455 -4.70 34.03 10.06
C GLU A 455 -3.21 33.70 10.23
N ASN A 456 -2.87 32.88 11.23
CA ASN A 456 -1.48 32.48 11.47
C ASN A 456 -0.94 31.65 10.32
N LEU A 457 -1.70 30.64 9.84
CA LEU A 457 -1.29 29.80 8.70
C LEU A 457 -1.11 30.63 7.41
N VAL A 458 -1.99 31.58 7.15
CA VAL A 458 -1.87 32.49 6.00
C VAL A 458 -0.64 33.38 6.14
N LYS A 459 -0.35 33.90 7.35
CA LYS A 459 0.86 34.69 7.61
C LYS A 459 2.14 33.88 7.37
N ASP A 460 2.20 32.65 7.90
CA ASP A 460 3.36 31.78 7.70
C ASP A 460 3.55 31.43 6.23
N ARG A 461 2.46 31.10 5.51
CA ARG A 461 2.52 30.81 4.08
C ARG A 461 2.96 32.04 3.25
N ALA A 462 2.55 33.25 3.64
CA ALA A 462 2.90 34.49 2.94
C ALA A 462 4.39 34.87 3.04
N LEU A 463 5.15 34.23 3.95
CA LEU A 463 6.60 34.39 4.05
C LEU A 463 7.35 33.79 2.85
N PHE A 464 6.70 32.94 2.06
CA PHE A 464 7.30 32.23 0.96
C PHE A 464 6.55 32.48 -0.35
N VAL A 465 7.27 32.48 -1.46
CA VAL A 465 6.74 32.59 -2.83
C VAL A 465 7.30 31.43 -3.65
N VAL A 466 6.46 30.83 -4.48
CA VAL A 466 6.89 29.83 -5.45
C VAL A 466 6.98 30.49 -6.82
N GLU A 467 8.16 30.49 -7.42
CA GLU A 467 8.40 30.99 -8.77
C GLU A 467 9.16 29.92 -9.57
N ASP A 468 8.59 29.50 -10.70
CA ASP A 468 9.15 28.46 -11.58
C ASP A 468 9.52 27.16 -10.83
N GLY A 469 8.70 26.76 -9.84
CA GLY A 469 8.93 25.58 -9.00
C GLY A 469 10.04 25.74 -7.95
N ASN A 470 10.56 26.94 -7.76
CA ASN A 470 11.53 27.27 -6.72
C ASN A 470 10.84 28.02 -5.58
N LEU A 471 11.16 27.63 -4.35
CA LEU A 471 10.71 28.35 -3.16
C LEU A 471 11.63 29.52 -2.87
N ILE A 472 11.07 30.72 -2.75
CA ILE A 472 11.77 31.94 -2.40
C ILE A 472 11.26 32.45 -1.05
N SER A 473 12.16 32.62 -0.08
CA SER A 473 11.85 33.20 1.21
C SER A 473 11.86 34.71 1.15
N LYS A 474 10.80 35.36 1.62
CA LYS A 474 10.73 36.83 1.77
C LYS A 474 11.41 37.32 3.05
N VAL A 475 11.84 36.44 3.91
CA VAL A 475 12.41 36.76 5.24
C VAL A 475 13.79 37.43 5.15
N VAL A 476 14.48 37.34 4.02
CA VAL A 476 15.90 37.74 3.82
C VAL A 476 16.12 39.24 3.54
N SER A 477 15.25 40.13 3.90
CA SER A 477 15.47 41.56 3.63
C SER A 477 16.08 42.39 4.78
N VAL A 478 16.54 41.79 5.89
CA VAL A 478 17.07 42.60 7.04
C VAL A 478 18.53 42.35 7.41
N GLU A 479 19.15 41.25 6.99
CA GLU A 479 20.60 41.09 7.19
C GLU A 479 21.22 40.48 5.93
N SER A 480 22.04 41.26 5.23
CA SER A 480 22.74 40.89 4.01
C SER A 480 23.61 39.64 4.19
N LEU A 481 23.16 38.53 3.64
CA LEU A 481 24.04 37.41 3.33
C LEU A 481 24.62 37.60 1.91
N PRO A 482 25.87 37.23 1.67
CA PRO A 482 26.50 37.39 0.38
C PRO A 482 25.74 36.60 -0.69
N LYS A 483 25.42 37.27 -1.79
CA LYS A 483 24.93 36.63 -3.01
C LYS A 483 26.05 35.76 -3.55
N SER A 484 26.00 34.48 -3.34
CA SER A 484 26.82 33.51 -4.07
C SER A 484 26.07 32.20 -4.17
N GLU A 485 25.85 31.85 -5.43
CA GLU A 485 25.78 30.48 -5.94
C GLU A 485 24.64 29.59 -5.44
N GLU A 486 24.14 28.74 -6.33
CA GLU A 486 23.22 27.65 -6.10
C GLU A 486 23.41 27.11 -4.68
N THR A 487 22.39 27.26 -3.83
CA THR A 487 22.42 26.81 -2.44
C THR A 487 22.84 25.35 -2.45
N ASP A 488 24.11 25.09 -2.11
CA ASP A 488 24.65 23.76 -2.00
C ASP A 488 23.94 23.06 -0.85
N TYR A 489 22.95 22.25 -1.19
CA TYR A 489 22.11 21.55 -0.26
C TYR A 489 22.91 20.56 0.59
N SER A 490 24.09 20.12 0.11
CA SER A 490 25.01 19.26 0.85
C SER A 490 25.56 19.96 2.09
N ALA A 491 25.81 21.28 2.00
CA ALA A 491 26.26 22.11 3.12
C ALA A 491 25.13 22.33 4.17
N PHE A 492 23.87 22.35 3.72
CA PHE A 492 22.71 22.48 4.60
C PHE A 492 22.46 21.17 5.40
N MET A 493 22.63 20.02 4.75
CA MET A 493 22.41 18.70 5.38
C MET A 493 23.55 18.32 6.33
N SER A 494 24.81 18.73 6.07
CA SER A 494 25.91 18.52 7.00
C SER A 494 25.80 19.33 8.30
N SER A 495 24.86 20.28 8.38
CA SER A 495 24.55 21.04 9.60
C SER A 495 23.47 20.39 10.49
N ARG A 496 22.89 19.25 10.10
CA ARG A 496 22.12 18.41 11.02
C ARG A 496 23.08 17.90 12.09
N THR A 497 22.89 18.27 13.33
CA THR A 497 23.56 17.61 14.44
C THR A 497 23.17 16.14 14.39
N PRO A 498 24.14 15.20 14.38
CA PRO A 498 23.80 13.81 14.59
C PRO A 498 22.94 13.76 15.86
N SER A 499 21.82 13.09 15.81
CA SER A 499 21.04 12.81 17.01
C SER A 499 21.95 12.01 17.93
N SER A 500 22.67 12.70 18.80
CA SER A 500 23.61 12.12 19.77
C SER A 500 22.88 11.49 20.97
N GLN A 501 21.66 11.10 20.78
CA GLN A 501 21.00 10.13 21.62
C GLN A 501 20.96 8.81 20.84
N ARG A 502 22.09 8.09 20.89
CA ARG A 502 22.06 6.64 20.87
C ARG A 502 21.10 6.24 21.98
N SER A 503 19.84 6.01 21.67
CA SER A 503 19.03 5.14 22.48
C SER A 503 19.66 3.75 22.27
N ASP A 504 20.47 3.33 23.24
CA ASP A 504 21.00 1.97 23.27
C ASP A 504 19.81 1.02 23.11
N PHE A 505 19.78 0.32 21.98
CA PHE A 505 18.78 -0.68 21.66
C PHE A 505 18.82 -1.86 22.66
N SER A 506 19.86 -1.91 23.50
CA SER A 506 20.03 -2.86 24.61
C SER A 506 18.92 -2.78 25.66
N PHE A 507 18.23 -1.63 25.79
CA PHE A 507 17.17 -1.47 26.77
C PHE A 507 15.86 -2.23 26.41
N LEU A 508 15.67 -2.60 25.14
CA LEU A 508 14.52 -3.38 24.71
C LEU A 508 14.63 -4.88 25.07
N LEU A 509 15.82 -5.35 25.44
CA LEU A 509 16.07 -6.74 25.84
C LEU A 509 16.14 -6.94 27.37
N GLY A 510 16.05 -5.88 28.19
CA GLY A 510 15.99 -5.98 29.64
C GLY A 510 17.27 -6.50 30.32
N GLU A 511 18.42 -6.41 29.65
CA GLU A 511 19.70 -6.88 30.18
C GLU A 511 20.36 -5.82 31.08
N THR A 512 20.73 -6.21 32.27
CA THR A 512 21.48 -5.36 33.21
C THR A 512 22.97 -5.31 32.85
N ALA A 513 23.68 -4.29 33.29
CA ALA A 513 25.12 -4.13 33.01
C ALA A 513 25.97 -5.33 33.50
N GLU A 514 25.50 -6.10 34.47
CA GLU A 514 26.13 -7.31 34.95
C GLU A 514 26.00 -8.50 33.97
N GLU A 515 24.88 -8.59 33.23
CA GLU A 515 24.65 -9.61 32.20
C GLU A 515 25.49 -9.35 30.93
N GLN A 516 25.77 -8.09 30.60
CA GLN A 516 26.67 -7.73 29.49
C GLN A 516 28.12 -8.13 29.77
N GLU A 517 28.60 -7.93 30.99
CA GLU A 517 29.96 -8.39 31.39
C GLU A 517 30.10 -9.91 31.39
N GLU A 518 29.01 -10.62 31.66
CA GLU A 518 29.01 -12.11 31.61
C GLU A 518 28.92 -12.63 30.17
N LEU A 519 28.22 -11.94 29.27
CA LEU A 519 28.20 -12.26 27.84
C LEU A 519 29.54 -12.00 27.17
N GLU A 520 30.22 -10.91 27.46
CA GLU A 520 31.56 -10.64 26.96
C GLU A 520 32.58 -11.67 27.45
N ARG A 521 32.49 -12.14 28.69
CA ARG A 521 33.31 -13.23 29.23
C ARG A 521 33.07 -14.57 28.57
N THR A 522 31.83 -14.85 28.13
CA THR A 522 31.44 -16.06 27.41
C THR A 522 31.87 -15.99 25.95
N HIS A 523 31.77 -14.85 25.29
CA HIS A 523 32.25 -14.65 23.92
C HIS A 523 33.78 -14.76 23.83
N THR A 524 34.52 -14.27 24.83
CA THR A 524 35.97 -14.39 24.89
C THR A 524 36.42 -15.84 25.14
N LYS A 525 35.61 -16.65 25.82
CA LYS A 525 35.87 -18.10 26.00
C LYS A 525 35.55 -18.92 24.74
N LEU A 526 34.56 -18.53 23.95
CA LEU A 526 34.20 -19.21 22.69
C LEU A 526 35.17 -18.89 21.55
N SER A 527 35.75 -17.69 21.51
CA SER A 527 36.75 -17.32 20.49
C SER A 527 38.10 -17.96 20.70
N LEU A 528 38.43 -18.47 21.91
CA LEU A 528 39.64 -19.19 22.22
C LEU A 528 39.54 -20.71 21.97
N SER A 529 38.36 -21.25 21.60
CA SER A 529 38.13 -22.68 21.34
C SER A 529 38.12 -23.07 19.85
N LEU A 530 38.34 -22.13 18.93
CA LEU A 530 38.39 -22.37 17.48
C LEU A 530 39.83 -22.28 16.91
N ILE A 531 40.74 -23.06 17.45
CA ILE A 531 42.05 -23.37 16.80
C ILE A 531 42.00 -24.84 16.41
N PRO A 532 42.22 -25.21 15.13
CA PRO A 532 42.18 -26.61 14.71
C PRO A 532 43.44 -27.34 15.22
N ARG A 533 43.22 -28.43 15.96
CA ARG A 533 44.27 -29.43 16.20
C ARG A 533 44.01 -30.60 15.27
N GLU A 534 44.92 -30.78 14.33
CA GLU A 534 45.12 -32.01 13.58
C GLU A 534 45.61 -33.14 14.46
N SER A 535 45.06 -34.32 14.12
CA SER A 535 45.62 -35.68 14.30
C SER A 535 45.88 -36.24 15.72
N LEU A 536 45.20 -37.32 15.99
CA LEU A 536 45.71 -38.67 16.33
C LEU A 536 44.73 -39.45 17.21
N GLY A 537 44.23 -40.47 16.65
CA GLY A 537 43.95 -41.81 17.00
C GLY A 537 43.40 -42.23 18.37
N SER A 538 42.50 -43.15 18.24
CA SER A 538 42.18 -44.32 19.07
C SER A 538 40.86 -44.32 19.84
N GLU A 539 40.07 -45.28 19.40
CA GLU A 539 38.98 -46.02 20.03
C GLU A 539 38.89 -45.97 21.56
N LYS A 540 37.63 -45.76 22.05
CA LYS A 540 36.98 -46.71 22.99
C LYS A 540 35.55 -46.26 23.32
N ASN A 541 34.65 -47.21 23.11
CA ASN A 541 33.37 -47.50 23.73
C ASN A 541 32.92 -46.61 24.88
N LEU A 542 31.63 -46.19 24.79
CA LEU A 542 30.65 -46.12 25.86
C LEU A 542 29.25 -45.96 25.26
N GLU A 543 28.57 -47.00 25.25
CA GLU A 543 27.29 -47.37 25.89
C GLU A 543 26.06 -46.51 25.52
N VAL A 544 25.15 -47.20 24.90
CA VAL A 544 23.77 -46.97 24.56
C VAL A 544 22.92 -46.91 25.85
N GLU A 545 22.39 -45.76 26.14
CA GLU A 545 21.16 -45.59 26.94
C GLU A 545 20.64 -44.18 26.56
N ASP A 546 19.39 -44.13 26.09
CA ASP A 546 18.52 -42.99 25.80
C ASP A 546 18.01 -42.95 24.33
N VAL A 547 17.31 -44.03 23.93
CA VAL A 547 16.49 -44.05 22.68
C VAL A 547 15.08 -44.62 22.96
N GLU A 548 14.60 -44.65 24.19
CA GLU A 548 13.25 -45.18 24.49
C GLU A 548 12.18 -44.11 24.83
N GLU A 549 12.50 -42.81 24.81
CA GLU A 549 11.52 -41.76 25.16
C GLU A 549 10.89 -41.02 23.96
N ILE A 550 11.33 -41.30 22.73
CA ILE A 550 10.79 -40.60 21.51
C ILE A 550 9.73 -41.45 20.77
N GLN A 551 9.53 -42.71 21.12
CA GLN A 551 8.52 -43.58 20.47
C GLN A 551 7.16 -43.65 21.14
N GLN A 552 6.93 -42.98 22.26
CA GLN A 552 5.62 -42.95 22.92
C GLN A 552 4.74 -41.74 22.64
N GLU A 553 5.23 -40.72 21.94
CA GLU A 553 4.41 -39.56 21.54
C GLU A 553 3.79 -39.67 20.12
N GLU A 554 4.27 -40.56 19.26
CA GLU A 554 3.68 -40.78 17.92
C GLU A 554 2.49 -41.75 17.89
N GLU A 555 2.27 -42.60 18.89
CA GLU A 555 1.13 -43.53 18.95
C GLU A 555 -0.16 -42.89 19.52
N VAL A 556 -0.13 -41.68 20.04
CA VAL A 556 -1.32 -40.99 20.59
C VAL A 556 -2.03 -40.11 19.56
N GLU A 557 -1.35 -39.68 18.47
CA GLU A 557 -1.98 -38.90 17.40
C GLU A 557 -2.70 -39.75 16.34
N GLU A 558 -2.37 -41.01 16.16
CA GLU A 558 -3.06 -41.91 15.21
C GLU A 558 -4.43 -42.43 15.74
N HIS A 559 -4.67 -42.39 17.04
CA HIS A 559 -5.94 -42.91 17.64
C HIS A 559 -7.04 -41.83 17.73
N ILE A 560 -6.78 -40.58 17.41
CA ILE A 560 -7.78 -39.49 17.38
C ILE A 560 -8.38 -39.27 16.00
N SER A 561 -7.75 -39.77 14.93
CA SER A 561 -8.24 -39.60 13.57
C SER A 561 -9.23 -40.70 13.09
N GLU A 562 -9.35 -41.84 13.80
CA GLU A 562 -10.26 -42.92 13.40
C GLU A 562 -11.66 -42.89 14.07
N THR A 563 -11.92 -41.97 15.00
CA THR A 563 -13.23 -41.89 15.66
C THR A 563 -14.18 -40.81 15.13
N ALA A 564 -13.80 -40.11 14.06
CA ALA A 564 -14.62 -39.03 13.48
C ALA A 564 -15.36 -39.38 12.17
N SER A 565 -15.36 -40.63 11.71
CA SER A 565 -15.96 -41.01 10.43
C SER A 565 -17.14 -42.00 10.49
N ASN A 566 -17.88 -42.08 11.62
CA ASN A 566 -19.10 -42.86 11.66
C ASN A 566 -20.19 -42.15 12.48
N THR A 567 -20.94 -41.28 11.83
CA THR A 567 -22.30 -40.92 12.23
C THR A 567 -23.16 -40.78 11.00
N GLU A 568 -24.06 -41.73 10.88
CA GLU A 568 -25.01 -41.92 9.78
C GLU A 568 -25.97 -40.75 9.62
N VAL A 569 -26.27 -40.49 8.34
CA VAL A 569 -27.39 -39.73 7.81
C VAL A 569 -28.69 -40.44 8.18
N VAL A 570 -29.60 -39.78 8.84
CA VAL A 570 -31.01 -40.17 8.92
C VAL A 570 -31.81 -39.14 8.16
N GLU A 571 -32.29 -39.59 7.01
CA GLU A 571 -33.36 -38.95 6.24
C GLU A 571 -34.67 -39.11 6.99
N THR A 572 -35.44 -38.05 7.09
CA THR A 572 -36.89 -38.13 7.29
C THR A 572 -37.55 -37.27 6.23
N GLU A 573 -38.18 -37.99 5.29
CA GLU A 573 -39.23 -37.51 4.43
C GLU A 573 -40.50 -37.17 5.24
N ASP A 574 -41.26 -36.29 4.67
CA ASP A 574 -42.74 -36.19 4.58
C ASP A 574 -43.18 -34.76 4.87
N ASN A 575 -43.89 -34.11 4.08
CA ASN A 575 -45.03 -34.31 3.19
C ASN A 575 -45.89 -33.03 3.22
N ASP A 576 -46.33 -32.70 2.05
CA ASP A 576 -47.59 -32.03 1.74
C ASP A 576 -47.77 -30.49 1.84
N ASN A 577 -47.83 -29.97 0.69
CA ASN A 577 -48.65 -28.87 0.10
C ASN A 577 -50.18 -29.05 0.40
N PRO A 578 -51.15 -28.13 0.07
CA PRO A 578 -51.08 -26.81 -0.57
C PRO A 578 -52.19 -25.82 -0.13
N LEU A 579 -52.30 -24.72 -0.94
CA LEU A 579 -53.44 -23.82 -1.18
C LEU A 579 -53.58 -22.62 -0.21
N ALA A 580 -53.70 -21.50 -0.66
CA ALA A 580 -54.45 -20.71 -1.64
C ALA A 580 -54.71 -19.32 -1.08
N GLU A 581 -54.56 -18.36 -1.95
CA GLU A 581 -55.41 -17.19 -2.22
C GLU A 581 -55.68 -16.16 -1.10
N ASP A 582 -55.39 -14.99 -1.51
CA ASP A 582 -56.25 -13.81 -1.71
C ASP A 582 -56.16 -12.63 -0.72
N THR A 583 -55.94 -11.53 -1.42
CA THR A 583 -56.58 -10.18 -1.34
C THR A 583 -56.11 -9.16 -0.28
N GLU A 584 -55.68 -8.10 -0.92
CA GLU A 584 -56.08 -6.68 -0.71
C GLU A 584 -56.17 -6.12 0.72
N GLN A 585 -55.28 -5.25 1.06
CA GLN A 585 -55.49 -3.79 1.13
C GLN A 585 -54.19 -3.10 1.43
#